data_0b4aa8f3d8d6c07e049297441c5c270d
#
_entry.id   0b4aa8f3d8d6c07e049297441c5c270d
#
_cell.length_a   1.000
_cell.length_b   1.000
_cell.length_c   1.000
_cell.angle_alpha   90.00
_cell.angle_beta   90.00
_cell.angle_gamma   90.00
#
_symmetry.space_group_name_H-M   'P 1'
#
loop_
_entity.id
_entity.type
_entity.pdbx_description
1 polymer ?
#
loop_
_entity_poly.entity_id
_entity_poly.type
_entity_poly.pdbx_seq_one_letter_code
_entity_poly.pdbx_strand_id
1 'polypeptide(L)'
;SVWGGLSAVAWTDVVQVVILILGGILMTGIALTYVTPDGGIISGLSHVYNTVPERFSMILEKGEIITPDGRDAYFDLPGIAVLIGGMWIANTYYWGFNQYIIQRTLAAKSLAEGQKGIAFAAFLKLIIPVIVVLPGIIAYVMNLDDTGVLTAASVDPGFIYSDGSFANDNAAPWLIRNFIPAGVKGLILAALAAAIVSSLASMLNSTSTIFTMDIYKSHFNKSASDAKMVTVGRITVVVALLIAILIAPQLEG
;
A
#
# COMPACT_ATOMS: atom_id res chain seq x y z
N SER A 1 13.24 8.93 12.59
CA SER A 1 12.54 10.23 12.74
C SER A 1 13.03 11.03 13.98
N VAL A 2 13.17 10.42 15.16
CA VAL A 2 13.51 11.13 16.43
C VAL A 2 14.80 11.97 16.34
N TRP A 3 15.85 11.44 15.68
CA TRP A 3 17.16 12.11 15.58
C TRP A 3 17.40 12.79 14.25
N GLY A 4 16.97 12.20 13.14
CA GLY A 4 17.26 12.69 11.80
C GLY A 4 16.13 13.51 11.16
N GLY A 5 14.97 13.59 11.79
CA GLY A 5 13.82 14.35 11.28
C GLY A 5 13.39 13.94 9.86
N LEU A 6 12.78 14.89 9.15
CA LEU A 6 12.24 14.68 7.81
C LEU A 6 13.31 14.30 6.76
N SER A 7 14.51 14.86 6.86
CA SER A 7 15.59 14.60 5.89
C SER A 7 16.05 13.13 5.92
N ALA A 8 16.25 12.56 7.12
CA ALA A 8 16.61 11.15 7.25
C ALA A 8 15.50 10.23 6.74
N VAL A 9 14.24 10.56 7.02
CA VAL A 9 13.08 9.80 6.51
C VAL A 9 13.06 9.83 4.99
N ALA A 10 13.24 11.01 4.37
CA ALA A 10 13.22 11.15 2.92
C ALA A 10 14.31 10.30 2.21
N TRP A 11 15.52 10.25 2.75
CA TRP A 11 16.60 9.44 2.17
C TRP A 11 16.35 7.93 2.32
N THR A 12 15.87 7.50 3.48
CA THR A 12 15.52 6.08 3.67
C THR A 12 14.35 5.67 2.78
N ASP A 13 13.37 6.54 2.57
CA ASP A 13 12.22 6.30 1.69
C ASP A 13 12.64 6.01 0.24
N VAL A 14 13.63 6.74 -0.29
CA VAL A 14 14.11 6.51 -1.66
C VAL A 14 14.64 5.09 -1.83
N VAL A 15 15.49 4.63 -0.91
CA VAL A 15 16.03 3.27 -0.95
C VAL A 15 14.92 2.23 -0.82
N GLN A 16 13.99 2.45 0.11
CA GLN A 16 12.89 1.54 0.38
C GLN A 16 11.93 1.42 -0.81
N VAL A 17 11.59 2.54 -1.48
CA VAL A 17 10.74 2.54 -2.68
C VAL A 17 11.40 1.75 -3.82
N VAL A 18 12.70 1.92 -4.04
CA VAL A 18 13.42 1.15 -5.07
C VAL A 18 13.34 -0.35 -4.78
N ILE A 19 13.62 -0.76 -3.53
CA ILE A 19 13.58 -2.17 -3.13
C ILE A 19 12.15 -2.72 -3.23
N LEU A 20 11.15 -1.93 -2.83
CA LEU A 20 9.74 -2.33 -2.90
C LEU A 20 9.28 -2.56 -4.35
N ILE A 21 9.61 -1.65 -5.26
CA ILE A 21 9.27 -1.78 -6.69
C ILE A 21 9.96 -3.01 -7.28
N LEU A 22 11.27 -3.17 -7.06
CA LEU A 22 12.02 -4.33 -7.56
C LEU A 22 11.47 -5.64 -6.97
N GLY A 23 11.22 -5.70 -5.67
CA GLY A 23 10.65 -6.86 -5.01
C GLY A 23 9.26 -7.22 -5.53
N GLY A 24 8.40 -6.22 -5.72
CA GLY A 24 7.04 -6.42 -6.26
C GLY A 24 7.05 -6.90 -7.72
N ILE A 25 7.89 -6.32 -8.58
CA ILE A 25 8.05 -6.76 -9.98
C ILE A 25 8.59 -8.19 -10.03
N LEU A 26 9.61 -8.51 -9.22
CA LEU A 26 10.17 -9.86 -9.15
C LEU A 26 9.13 -10.87 -8.66
N MET A 27 8.36 -10.53 -7.62
CA MET A 27 7.29 -11.39 -7.11
C MET A 27 6.25 -11.68 -8.19
N THR A 28 5.75 -10.63 -8.84
CA THR A 28 4.77 -10.74 -9.93
C THR A 28 5.31 -11.57 -11.09
N GLY A 29 6.53 -11.27 -11.54
CA GLY A 29 7.17 -12.00 -12.64
C GLY A 29 7.36 -13.48 -12.33
N ILE A 30 7.85 -13.81 -11.13
CA ILE A 30 8.03 -15.21 -10.70
C ILE A 30 6.66 -15.90 -10.58
N ALA A 31 5.66 -15.27 -9.97
CA ALA A 31 4.32 -15.85 -9.85
C ALA A 31 3.72 -16.18 -11.22
N LEU A 32 3.88 -15.32 -12.22
CA LEU A 32 3.41 -15.58 -13.58
C LEU A 32 4.04 -16.82 -14.22
N THR A 33 5.29 -17.15 -13.90
CA THR A 33 5.93 -18.36 -14.45
C THR A 33 5.33 -19.67 -13.93
N TYR A 34 4.54 -19.63 -12.87
CA TYR A 34 3.86 -20.81 -12.32
C TYR A 34 2.40 -20.95 -12.79
N VAL A 35 1.89 -19.97 -13.53
CA VAL A 35 0.49 -20.00 -14.01
C VAL A 35 0.30 -20.98 -15.16
N THR A 36 1.29 -21.11 -16.04
CA THR A 36 1.23 -21.97 -17.23
C THR A 36 2.36 -23.01 -17.23
N PRO A 37 2.15 -24.19 -17.84
CA PRO A 37 3.16 -25.26 -17.87
C PRO A 37 4.46 -24.90 -18.58
N ASP A 38 4.43 -23.95 -19.52
CA ASP A 38 5.63 -23.46 -20.24
C ASP A 38 6.51 -22.52 -19.42
N GLY A 39 6.02 -22.07 -18.25
CA GLY A 39 6.76 -21.21 -17.34
C GLY A 39 7.08 -19.81 -17.88
N GLY A 40 6.36 -19.34 -18.90
CA GLY A 40 6.58 -18.05 -19.53
C GLY A 40 5.86 -16.92 -18.79
N ILE A 41 6.52 -15.77 -18.57
CA ILE A 41 5.88 -14.59 -17.96
C ILE A 41 4.78 -14.05 -18.89
N ILE A 42 5.00 -13.99 -20.19
CA ILE A 42 4.05 -13.47 -21.17
C ILE A 42 2.88 -14.43 -21.35
N SER A 43 3.13 -15.73 -21.43
CA SER A 43 2.09 -16.75 -21.52
C SER A 43 1.26 -16.79 -20.23
N GLY A 44 1.91 -16.70 -19.06
CA GLY A 44 1.22 -16.58 -17.79
C GLY A 44 0.31 -15.35 -17.71
N LEU A 45 0.80 -14.19 -18.10
CA LEU A 45 -0.02 -12.96 -18.15
C LEU A 45 -1.18 -13.07 -19.13
N SER A 46 -0.94 -13.65 -20.32
CA SER A 46 -1.99 -13.88 -21.32
C SER A 46 -3.04 -14.86 -20.80
N HIS A 47 -2.61 -15.92 -20.11
CA HIS A 47 -3.54 -16.87 -19.49
C HIS A 47 -4.39 -16.20 -18.42
N VAL A 48 -3.80 -15.46 -17.50
CA VAL A 48 -4.52 -14.72 -16.45
C VAL A 48 -5.53 -13.75 -17.04
N TYR A 49 -5.12 -12.96 -18.06
CA TYR A 49 -6.02 -12.03 -18.73
C TYR A 49 -7.18 -12.70 -19.45
N ASN A 50 -6.95 -13.82 -20.13
CA ASN A 50 -8.00 -14.54 -20.87
C ASN A 50 -8.94 -15.32 -19.94
N THR A 51 -8.46 -15.70 -18.75
CA THR A 51 -9.29 -16.44 -17.77
C THR A 51 -10.25 -15.53 -17.03
N VAL A 52 -9.80 -14.30 -16.68
CA VAL A 52 -10.60 -13.36 -15.88
C VAL A 52 -10.47 -11.92 -16.42
N PRO A 53 -10.86 -11.66 -17.67
CA PRO A 53 -10.68 -10.34 -18.30
C PRO A 53 -11.41 -9.22 -17.54
N GLU A 54 -12.53 -9.51 -16.91
CA GLU A 54 -13.32 -8.58 -16.11
C GLU A 54 -12.53 -8.04 -14.89
N ARG A 55 -11.56 -8.80 -14.36
CA ARG A 55 -10.71 -8.37 -13.23
C ARG A 55 -9.65 -7.35 -13.63
N PHE A 56 -9.46 -7.10 -14.91
CA PHE A 56 -8.59 -6.04 -15.43
C PHE A 56 -9.35 -4.73 -15.69
N SER A 57 -10.67 -4.72 -15.54
CA SER A 57 -11.45 -3.50 -15.61
C SER A 57 -11.44 -2.77 -14.27
N MET A 58 -11.21 -1.45 -14.31
CA MET A 58 -11.35 -0.58 -13.14
C MET A 58 -12.75 0.04 -13.04
N ILE A 59 -13.59 -0.19 -14.03
CA ILE A 59 -14.95 0.35 -14.10
C ILE A 59 -15.88 -0.84 -14.21
N LEU A 60 -16.59 -1.14 -13.14
CA LEU A 60 -17.58 -2.21 -13.11
C LEU A 60 -18.98 -1.63 -13.25
N GLU A 61 -19.86 -2.40 -13.89
CA GLU A 61 -21.30 -2.16 -13.87
C GLU A 61 -21.95 -2.94 -12.71
N LYS A 62 -23.06 -2.43 -12.23
CA LYS A 62 -23.77 -3.08 -11.13
C LYS A 62 -24.30 -4.46 -11.57
N GLY A 63 -23.95 -5.50 -10.81
CA GLY A 63 -24.31 -6.87 -11.11
C GLY A 63 -23.39 -7.59 -12.09
N GLU A 64 -22.32 -6.94 -12.58
CA GLU A 64 -21.36 -7.53 -13.53
C GLU A 64 -20.50 -8.62 -12.88
N ILE A 65 -20.03 -8.39 -11.67
CA ILE A 65 -19.21 -9.35 -10.91
C ILE A 65 -19.85 -9.57 -9.55
N ILE A 66 -20.29 -10.80 -9.31
CA ILE A 66 -20.74 -11.24 -7.99
C ILE A 66 -19.61 -12.04 -7.34
N THR A 67 -19.17 -11.61 -6.17
CA THR A 67 -18.13 -12.30 -5.39
C THR A 67 -18.64 -13.63 -4.85
N PRO A 68 -17.75 -14.60 -4.48
CA PRO A 68 -18.17 -15.92 -3.99
C PRO A 68 -19.07 -15.87 -2.74
N ASP A 69 -18.98 -14.80 -1.95
CA ASP A 69 -19.84 -14.52 -0.80
C ASP A 69 -21.19 -13.87 -1.18
N GLY A 70 -21.50 -13.76 -2.48
CA GLY A 70 -22.77 -13.23 -2.99
C GLY A 70 -22.86 -11.70 -3.04
N ARG A 71 -21.77 -11.00 -2.79
CA ARG A 71 -21.73 -9.53 -2.80
C ARG A 71 -21.38 -9.00 -4.20
N ASP A 72 -22.02 -7.92 -4.61
CA ASP A 72 -21.70 -7.25 -5.87
C ASP A 72 -20.40 -6.44 -5.74
N ALA A 73 -19.38 -6.80 -6.53
CA ALA A 73 -18.08 -6.15 -6.55
C ALA A 73 -18.14 -4.65 -6.96
N TYR A 74 -19.22 -4.21 -7.58
CA TYR A 74 -19.48 -2.80 -7.87
C TYR A 74 -19.39 -1.92 -6.61
N PHE A 75 -19.80 -2.42 -5.45
CA PHE A 75 -19.75 -1.66 -4.21
C PHE A 75 -18.33 -1.54 -3.62
N ASP A 76 -17.42 -2.41 -4.01
CA ASP A 76 -16.02 -2.38 -3.59
C ASP A 76 -15.15 -1.59 -4.57
N LEU A 77 -15.44 -1.71 -5.87
CA LEU A 77 -14.78 -1.00 -6.94
C LEU A 77 -15.74 -0.01 -7.59
N PRO A 78 -15.73 1.22 -7.14
CA PRO A 78 -16.70 2.22 -7.55
C PRO A 78 -16.63 2.51 -9.04
N GLY A 79 -17.79 2.55 -9.67
CA GLY A 79 -17.93 2.87 -11.08
C GLY A 79 -17.63 4.34 -11.43
N ILE A 80 -17.98 4.75 -12.64
CA ILE A 80 -17.76 6.10 -13.19
C ILE A 80 -18.23 7.23 -12.25
N ALA A 81 -19.31 7.04 -11.50
CA ALA A 81 -19.84 8.04 -10.57
C ALA A 81 -18.82 8.44 -9.49
N VAL A 82 -18.00 7.51 -9.00
CA VAL A 82 -16.96 7.83 -8.01
C VAL A 82 -15.75 8.49 -8.66
N LEU A 83 -15.38 8.10 -9.89
CA LEU A 83 -14.32 8.77 -10.64
C LEU A 83 -14.65 10.25 -10.88
N ILE A 84 -15.90 10.57 -11.26
CA ILE A 84 -16.32 11.95 -11.53
C ILE A 84 -16.57 12.73 -10.24
N GLY A 85 -17.09 12.08 -9.20
CA GLY A 85 -17.52 12.73 -7.95
C GLY A 85 -16.54 12.53 -6.79
N GLY A 86 -16.67 11.43 -6.06
CA GLY A 86 -16.02 11.21 -4.76
C GLY A 86 -14.49 11.19 -4.81
N MET A 87 -13.88 10.68 -5.88
CA MET A 87 -12.42 10.58 -5.99
C MET A 87 -11.71 11.93 -5.99
N TRP A 88 -12.32 12.97 -6.53
CA TRP A 88 -11.74 14.32 -6.53
C TRP A 88 -11.61 14.87 -5.12
N ILE A 89 -12.60 14.65 -4.27
CA ILE A 89 -12.59 15.10 -2.88
C ILE A 89 -11.46 14.35 -2.12
N ALA A 90 -11.42 13.02 -2.23
CA ALA A 90 -10.42 12.20 -1.58
C ALA A 90 -9.00 12.55 -2.05
N ASN A 91 -8.78 12.69 -3.35
CA ASN A 91 -7.47 13.02 -3.90
C ASN A 91 -7.04 14.46 -3.56
N THR A 92 -7.95 15.43 -3.58
CA THR A 92 -7.65 16.81 -3.18
C THR A 92 -7.21 16.85 -1.72
N TYR A 93 -7.93 16.17 -0.82
CA TYR A 93 -7.52 16.04 0.58
C TYR A 93 -6.15 15.35 0.70
N TYR A 94 -5.99 14.20 0.09
CA TYR A 94 -4.77 13.38 0.23
C TYR A 94 -3.53 14.11 -0.27
N TRP A 95 -3.58 14.71 -1.45
CA TRP A 95 -2.43 15.36 -2.08
C TRP A 95 -2.21 16.81 -1.65
N GLY A 96 -3.29 17.51 -1.24
CA GLY A 96 -3.23 18.95 -0.95
C GLY A 96 -3.22 19.29 0.53
N PHE A 97 -3.86 18.50 1.38
CA PHE A 97 -4.11 18.88 2.78
C PHE A 97 -3.59 17.87 3.80
N ASN A 98 -3.17 16.69 3.38
CA ASN A 98 -2.63 15.70 4.30
C ASN A 98 -1.17 16.02 4.63
N GLN A 99 -0.89 16.45 5.86
CA GLN A 99 0.45 16.81 6.34
C GLN A 99 1.48 15.69 6.12
N TYR A 100 1.09 14.45 6.31
CA TYR A 100 1.92 13.27 6.09
C TYR A 100 2.46 13.18 4.65
N ILE A 101 1.69 13.61 3.67
CA ILE A 101 2.05 13.58 2.25
C ILE A 101 2.79 14.85 1.83
N ILE A 102 2.21 16.03 2.10
CA ILE A 102 2.70 17.30 1.56
C ILE A 102 4.00 17.78 2.21
N GLN A 103 4.32 17.32 3.43
CA GLN A 103 5.51 17.78 4.16
C GLN A 103 6.83 17.61 3.36
N ARG A 104 6.93 16.57 2.52
CA ARG A 104 8.10 16.34 1.67
C ARG A 104 8.18 17.34 0.53
N THR A 105 7.05 17.66 -0.08
CA THR A 105 6.96 18.65 -1.16
C THR A 105 7.26 20.06 -0.64
N LEU A 106 6.75 20.40 0.55
CA LEU A 106 7.00 21.69 1.20
C LEU A 106 8.47 21.84 1.64
N ALA A 107 9.17 20.76 1.91
CA ALA A 107 10.58 20.75 2.26
C ALA A 107 11.53 20.76 1.04
N ALA A 108 11.01 20.79 -0.18
CA ALA A 108 11.82 20.86 -1.40
C ALA A 108 12.57 22.19 -1.49
N LYS A 109 13.74 22.18 -2.17
CA LYS A 109 14.60 23.38 -2.33
C LYS A 109 13.92 24.51 -3.10
N SER A 110 12.97 24.20 -3.97
CA SER A 110 12.20 25.16 -4.75
C SER A 110 10.84 24.58 -5.14
N LEU A 111 9.92 25.45 -5.53
CA LEU A 111 8.62 25.06 -6.06
C LEU A 111 8.77 24.13 -7.28
N ALA A 112 9.70 24.44 -8.18
CA ALA A 112 9.95 23.62 -9.37
C ALA A 112 10.40 22.20 -9.02
N GLU A 113 11.26 22.03 -8.02
CA GLU A 113 11.69 20.70 -7.57
C GLU A 113 10.54 19.95 -6.87
N GLY A 114 9.71 20.63 -6.11
CA GLY A 114 8.51 20.05 -5.53
C GLY A 114 7.53 19.55 -6.59
N GLN A 115 7.28 20.35 -7.63
CA GLN A 115 6.41 19.97 -8.76
C GLN A 115 6.95 18.78 -9.55
N LYS A 116 8.25 18.72 -9.84
CA LYS A 116 8.90 17.57 -10.49
C LYS A 116 8.75 16.30 -9.63
N GLY A 117 8.93 16.43 -8.31
CA GLY A 117 8.76 15.32 -7.37
C GLY A 117 7.34 14.76 -7.39
N ILE A 118 6.31 15.61 -7.40
CA ILE A 118 4.90 15.19 -7.50
C ILE A 118 4.63 14.51 -8.84
N ALA A 119 5.11 15.08 -9.95
CA ALA A 119 4.94 14.48 -11.29
C ALA A 119 5.60 13.10 -11.38
N PHE A 120 6.81 12.96 -10.82
CA PHE A 120 7.50 11.67 -10.76
C PHE A 120 6.77 10.66 -9.88
N ALA A 121 6.25 11.08 -8.72
CA ALA A 121 5.43 10.23 -7.85
C ALA A 121 4.14 9.76 -8.55
N ALA A 122 3.48 10.62 -9.34
CA ALA A 122 2.33 10.26 -10.14
C ALA A 122 2.69 9.20 -11.19
N PHE A 123 3.84 9.35 -11.86
CA PHE A 123 4.34 8.35 -12.81
C PHE A 123 4.61 7.00 -12.14
N LEU A 124 5.27 6.99 -10.97
CA LEU A 124 5.51 5.75 -10.23
C LEU A 124 4.22 5.05 -9.79
N LYS A 125 3.15 5.78 -9.54
CA LYS A 125 1.84 5.20 -9.22
C LYS A 125 1.26 4.34 -10.35
N LEU A 126 1.64 4.54 -11.58
CA LEU A 126 1.22 3.68 -12.70
C LEU A 126 1.78 2.25 -12.61
N ILE A 127 2.87 2.07 -11.86
CA ILE A 127 3.50 0.75 -11.64
C ILE A 127 2.80 -0.02 -10.51
N ILE A 128 2.13 0.67 -9.59
CA ILE A 128 1.50 0.05 -8.41
C ILE A 128 0.53 -1.10 -8.77
N PRO A 129 -0.38 -0.97 -9.75
CA PRO A 129 -1.25 -2.09 -10.13
C PRO A 129 -0.50 -3.37 -10.47
N VAL A 130 0.66 -3.26 -11.13
CA VAL A 130 1.48 -4.42 -11.50
C VAL A 130 2.08 -5.11 -10.27
N ILE A 131 2.44 -4.37 -9.24
CA ILE A 131 3.10 -4.92 -8.04
C ILE A 131 2.14 -5.23 -6.89
N VAL A 132 0.91 -4.75 -6.94
CA VAL A 132 -0.08 -4.92 -5.85
C VAL A 132 -1.33 -5.65 -6.34
N VAL A 133 -1.95 -5.21 -7.45
CA VAL A 133 -3.21 -5.77 -7.93
C VAL A 133 -2.99 -7.06 -8.69
N LEU A 134 -2.03 -7.08 -9.62
CA LEU A 134 -1.78 -8.26 -10.46
C LEU A 134 -1.40 -9.52 -9.64
N PRO A 135 -0.59 -9.48 -8.58
CA PRO A 135 -0.39 -10.63 -7.70
C PRO A 135 -1.69 -11.19 -7.11
N GLY A 136 -2.62 -10.33 -6.72
CA GLY A 136 -3.94 -10.75 -6.23
C GLY A 136 -4.74 -11.49 -7.29
N ILE A 137 -4.76 -11.00 -8.53
CA ILE A 137 -5.44 -11.65 -9.66
C ILE A 137 -4.76 -12.99 -9.99
N ILE A 138 -3.42 -13.05 -9.98
CA ILE A 138 -2.68 -14.30 -10.19
C ILE A 138 -3.06 -15.34 -9.13
N ALA A 139 -3.04 -14.96 -7.86
CA ALA A 139 -3.43 -15.85 -6.77
C ALA A 139 -4.87 -16.34 -6.92
N TYR A 140 -5.79 -15.48 -7.34
CA TYR A 140 -7.17 -15.85 -7.64
C TYR A 140 -7.25 -16.90 -8.76
N VAL A 141 -6.62 -16.65 -9.91
CA VAL A 141 -6.62 -17.59 -11.06
C VAL A 141 -6.01 -18.93 -10.69
N MET A 142 -4.94 -18.95 -9.90
CA MET A 142 -4.28 -20.21 -9.47
C MET A 142 -5.11 -21.03 -8.48
N ASN A 143 -6.17 -20.48 -7.93
CA ASN A 143 -7.09 -21.15 -7.01
C ASN A 143 -8.47 -21.45 -7.62
N LEU A 144 -8.67 -21.20 -8.91
CA LEU A 144 -9.89 -21.61 -9.62
C LEU A 144 -9.89 -23.14 -9.82
N ASP A 145 -11.07 -23.74 -9.83
CA ASP A 145 -11.25 -25.13 -10.24
C ASP A 145 -11.21 -25.30 -11.78
N ASP A 146 -11.33 -26.53 -12.25
CA ASP A 146 -11.32 -26.86 -13.69
C ASP A 146 -12.49 -26.21 -14.46
N THR A 147 -13.51 -25.72 -13.77
CA THR A 147 -14.66 -25.02 -14.36
C THR A 147 -14.49 -23.49 -14.34
N GLY A 148 -13.37 -22.97 -13.81
CA GLY A 148 -13.09 -21.56 -13.68
C GLY A 148 -13.81 -20.88 -12.50
N VAL A 149 -14.25 -21.66 -11.52
CA VAL A 149 -14.97 -21.17 -10.35
C VAL A 149 -14.11 -21.29 -9.10
N LEU A 150 -14.14 -20.26 -8.26
CA LEU A 150 -13.51 -20.31 -6.94
C LEU A 150 -14.45 -21.04 -5.97
N THR A 151 -14.03 -22.21 -5.52
CA THR A 151 -14.82 -23.04 -4.58
C THR A 151 -14.00 -23.35 -3.33
N ALA A 152 -14.64 -23.66 -2.22
CA ALA A 152 -13.96 -24.07 -1.01
C ALA A 152 -13.10 -25.34 -1.19
N ALA A 153 -13.38 -26.14 -2.23
CA ALA A 153 -12.63 -27.34 -2.56
C ALA A 153 -11.38 -27.05 -3.43
N SER A 154 -11.42 -26.01 -4.28
CA SER A 154 -10.29 -25.62 -5.13
C SER A 154 -9.30 -24.71 -4.42
N VAL A 155 -9.75 -23.97 -3.42
CA VAL A 155 -8.97 -22.96 -2.73
C VAL A 155 -8.01 -23.59 -1.71
N ASP A 156 -6.75 -23.14 -1.74
CA ASP A 156 -5.79 -23.49 -0.68
C ASP A 156 -6.33 -23.10 0.69
N PRO A 157 -6.21 -23.96 1.72
CA PRO A 157 -6.69 -23.66 3.08
C PRO A 157 -6.19 -22.33 3.65
N GLY A 158 -5.06 -21.80 3.16
CA GLY A 158 -4.56 -20.49 3.53
C GLY A 158 -5.42 -19.30 3.08
N PHE A 159 -6.39 -19.53 2.19
CA PHE A 159 -7.37 -18.52 1.74
C PHE A 159 -8.73 -18.60 2.43
N ILE A 160 -8.89 -19.46 3.41
CA ILE A 160 -10.15 -19.63 4.12
C ILE A 160 -9.94 -19.24 5.59
N TYR A 161 -10.73 -18.31 6.08
CA TYR A 161 -10.81 -18.01 7.51
C TYR A 161 -11.55 -19.11 8.28
N SER A 162 -11.42 -19.10 9.61
CA SER A 162 -12.09 -20.08 10.49
C SER A 162 -13.62 -20.04 10.41
N ASP A 163 -14.21 -18.96 9.95
CA ASP A 163 -15.65 -18.80 9.70
C ASP A 163 -16.11 -19.28 8.33
N GLY A 164 -15.17 -19.77 7.49
CA GLY A 164 -15.43 -20.24 6.13
C GLY A 164 -15.45 -19.15 5.05
N SER A 165 -15.20 -17.89 5.40
CA SER A 165 -15.08 -16.80 4.43
C SER A 165 -13.73 -16.79 3.71
N PHE A 166 -13.67 -16.17 2.52
CA PHE A 166 -12.43 -16.09 1.75
C PHE A 166 -11.49 -15.02 2.30
N ALA A 167 -10.26 -15.42 2.62
CA ALA A 167 -9.21 -14.58 3.14
C ALA A 167 -8.42 -13.90 2.00
N ASN A 168 -9.04 -12.95 1.31
CA ASN A 168 -8.45 -12.25 0.16
C ASN A 168 -7.12 -11.55 0.51
N ASP A 169 -6.95 -11.09 1.73
CA ASP A 169 -5.73 -10.44 2.22
C ASP A 169 -4.53 -11.40 2.26
N ASN A 170 -4.76 -12.69 2.23
CA ASN A 170 -3.71 -13.71 2.20
C ASN A 170 -3.13 -13.95 0.80
N ALA A 171 -3.62 -13.31 -0.26
CA ALA A 171 -3.16 -13.55 -1.63
C ALA A 171 -1.64 -13.33 -1.80
N ALA A 172 -1.13 -12.17 -1.40
CA ALA A 172 0.30 -11.87 -1.49
C ALA A 172 1.15 -12.72 -0.51
N PRO A 173 0.80 -12.90 0.77
CA PRO A 173 1.46 -13.84 1.66
C PRO A 173 1.51 -15.27 1.11
N TRP A 174 0.43 -15.76 0.52
CA TRP A 174 0.35 -17.08 -0.07
C TRP A 174 1.31 -17.26 -1.26
N LEU A 175 1.34 -16.30 -2.19
CA LEU A 175 2.28 -16.32 -3.32
C LEU A 175 3.73 -16.32 -2.81
N ILE A 176 4.06 -15.47 -1.83
CA ILE A 176 5.40 -15.40 -1.25
C ILE A 176 5.77 -16.73 -0.61
N ARG A 177 4.84 -17.34 0.12
CA ARG A 177 5.09 -18.61 0.81
C ARG A 177 5.36 -19.76 -0.14
N ASN A 178 4.55 -19.90 -1.20
CA ASN A 178 4.52 -21.10 -2.04
C ASN A 178 5.42 -21.02 -3.27
N PHE A 179 5.60 -19.85 -3.90
CA PHE A 179 6.21 -19.74 -5.21
C PHE A 179 7.53 -18.95 -5.22
N ILE A 180 7.83 -18.18 -4.19
CA ILE A 180 9.01 -17.33 -4.20
C ILE A 180 10.22 -18.06 -3.60
N PRO A 181 11.36 -18.12 -4.30
CA PRO A 181 12.60 -18.71 -3.77
C PRO A 181 13.10 -18.01 -2.50
N ALA A 182 13.78 -18.74 -1.62
CA ALA A 182 14.15 -18.28 -0.27
C ALA A 182 14.89 -16.93 -0.26
N GLY A 183 15.87 -16.72 -1.15
CA GLY A 183 16.62 -15.45 -1.22
C GLY A 183 15.76 -14.26 -1.63
N VAL A 184 14.90 -14.42 -2.65
CA VAL A 184 13.97 -13.39 -3.11
C VAL A 184 12.88 -13.15 -2.08
N LYS A 185 12.40 -14.21 -1.41
CA LYS A 185 11.44 -14.11 -0.29
C LYS A 185 11.95 -13.18 0.80
N GLY A 186 13.21 -13.34 1.22
CA GLY A 186 13.83 -12.46 2.21
C GLY A 186 13.88 -11.00 1.76
N LEU A 187 14.19 -10.75 0.48
CA LEU A 187 14.20 -9.40 -0.10
C LEU A 187 12.80 -8.77 -0.09
N ILE A 188 11.77 -9.51 -0.50
CA ILE A 188 10.38 -9.03 -0.52
C ILE A 188 9.88 -8.71 0.89
N LEU A 189 10.13 -9.61 1.85
CA LEU A 189 9.75 -9.38 3.25
C LEU A 189 10.48 -8.18 3.86
N ALA A 190 11.77 -8.02 3.56
CA ALA A 190 12.53 -6.85 3.98
C ALA A 190 11.98 -5.55 3.35
N ALA A 191 11.58 -5.58 2.07
CA ALA A 191 10.94 -4.45 1.38
C ALA A 191 9.61 -4.06 2.02
N LEU A 192 8.76 -5.04 2.34
CA LEU A 192 7.48 -4.79 3.03
C LEU A 192 7.71 -4.21 4.42
N ALA A 193 8.60 -4.79 5.22
CA ALA A 193 8.95 -4.27 6.53
C ALA A 193 9.49 -2.83 6.44
N ALA A 194 10.36 -2.55 5.46
CA ALA A 194 10.90 -1.23 5.22
C ALA A 194 9.80 -0.22 4.85
N ALA A 195 8.84 -0.59 4.00
CA ALA A 195 7.71 0.26 3.62
C ALA A 195 6.81 0.61 4.83
N ILE A 196 6.54 -0.35 5.72
CA ILE A 196 5.80 -0.12 6.96
C ILE A 196 6.56 0.86 7.87
N VAL A 197 7.85 0.63 8.09
CA VAL A 197 8.69 1.49 8.94
C VAL A 197 8.77 2.91 8.37
N SER A 198 8.89 3.08 7.05
CA SER A 198 8.87 4.38 6.38
C SER A 198 7.57 5.14 6.64
N SER A 199 6.44 4.47 6.43
CA SER A 199 5.12 5.06 6.64
C SER A 199 4.93 5.51 8.09
N LEU A 200 5.26 4.65 9.05
CA LEU A 200 5.21 4.97 10.48
C LEU A 200 6.12 6.15 10.84
N ALA A 201 7.36 6.18 10.33
CA ALA A 201 8.29 7.27 10.58
C ALA A 201 7.75 8.61 10.07
N SER A 202 7.10 8.61 8.91
CA SER A 202 6.50 9.79 8.30
C SER A 202 5.26 10.27 9.05
N MET A 203 4.40 9.35 9.49
CA MET A 203 3.21 9.66 10.29
C MET A 203 3.61 10.26 11.66
N LEU A 204 4.59 9.66 12.33
CA LEU A 204 5.13 10.18 13.59
C LEU A 204 5.75 11.57 13.44
N ASN A 205 6.47 11.80 12.32
CA ASN A 205 7.02 13.13 12.03
C ASN A 205 5.91 14.16 11.79
N SER A 206 4.86 13.79 11.06
CA SER A 206 3.68 14.63 10.82
C SER A 206 2.97 14.97 12.14
N THR A 207 2.69 13.97 12.96
CA THR A 207 2.08 14.15 14.30
C THR A 207 2.91 15.10 15.17
N SER A 208 4.22 14.90 15.18
CA SER A 208 5.15 15.77 15.91
C SER A 208 5.09 17.22 15.41
N THR A 209 5.08 17.43 14.12
CA THR A 209 5.02 18.76 13.51
C THR A 209 3.72 19.48 13.87
N ILE A 210 2.58 18.81 13.67
CA ILE A 210 1.25 19.36 14.00
C ILE A 210 1.19 19.71 15.49
N PHE A 211 1.54 18.77 16.37
CA PHE A 211 1.51 19.04 17.81
C PHE A 211 2.39 20.22 18.21
N THR A 212 3.63 20.24 17.69
CA THR A 212 4.61 21.24 18.09
C THR A 212 4.27 22.63 17.56
N MET A 213 3.84 22.74 16.30
CA MET A 213 3.57 24.03 15.67
C MET A 213 2.18 24.56 15.99
N ASP A 214 1.15 23.70 15.86
CA ASP A 214 -0.23 24.13 15.91
C ASP A 214 -0.81 24.11 17.35
N ILE A 215 -0.31 23.20 18.19
CA ILE A 215 -0.78 23.07 19.56
C ILE A 215 0.18 23.74 20.54
N TYR A 216 1.43 23.26 20.62
CA TYR A 216 2.35 23.73 21.66
C TYR A 216 2.75 25.19 21.46
N LYS A 217 3.23 25.57 20.27
CA LYS A 217 3.65 26.95 19.98
C LYS A 217 2.48 27.92 20.01
N SER A 218 1.33 27.53 19.49
CA SER A 218 0.17 28.42 19.40
C SER A 218 -0.54 28.65 20.73
N HIS A 219 -0.63 27.62 21.59
CA HIS A 219 -1.45 27.68 22.80
C HIS A 219 -0.65 27.69 24.11
N PHE A 220 0.53 27.02 24.16
CA PHE A 220 1.29 26.87 25.41
C PHE A 220 2.49 27.80 25.50
N ASN A 221 3.26 27.98 24.42
CA ASN A 221 4.47 28.83 24.47
C ASN A 221 4.75 29.48 23.10
N LYS A 222 4.18 30.67 22.89
CA LYS A 222 4.34 31.44 21.66
C LYS A 222 5.77 31.92 21.39
N SER A 223 6.59 32.04 22.43
CA SER A 223 7.99 32.51 22.36
C SER A 223 9.00 31.35 22.45
N ALA A 224 8.56 30.10 22.27
CA ALA A 224 9.45 28.94 22.33
C ALA A 224 10.58 29.05 21.31
N SER A 225 11.82 28.85 21.77
CA SER A 225 13.00 28.79 20.90
C SER A 225 12.96 27.53 20.02
N ASP A 226 13.69 27.57 18.89
CA ASP A 226 13.76 26.42 17.96
C ASP A 226 14.29 25.15 18.66
N ALA A 227 15.27 25.29 19.54
CA ALA A 227 15.81 24.18 20.34
C ALA A 227 14.72 23.55 21.24
N LYS A 228 13.85 24.36 21.83
CA LYS A 228 12.73 23.90 22.65
C LYS A 228 11.71 23.20 21.78
N MET A 229 11.40 23.74 20.59
CA MET A 229 10.48 23.14 19.64
C MET A 229 10.96 21.76 19.19
N VAL A 230 12.24 21.60 18.86
CA VAL A 230 12.83 20.29 18.52
C VAL A 230 12.72 19.31 19.68
N THR A 231 12.95 19.74 20.91
CA THR A 231 12.82 18.87 22.10
C THR A 231 11.38 18.40 22.30
N VAL A 232 10.41 19.31 22.21
CA VAL A 232 8.98 18.98 22.30
C VAL A 232 8.59 18.01 21.19
N GLY A 233 9.05 18.26 19.95
CA GLY A 233 8.78 17.35 18.83
C GLY A 233 9.29 15.93 19.07
N ARG A 234 10.52 15.77 19.60
CA ARG A 234 11.08 14.46 19.94
C ARG A 234 10.26 13.74 21.01
N ILE A 235 9.85 14.45 22.04
CA ILE A 235 8.97 13.89 23.10
C ILE A 235 7.64 13.46 22.49
N THR A 236 7.04 14.28 21.64
CA THR A 236 5.77 13.96 20.95
C THR A 236 5.88 12.68 20.13
N VAL A 237 6.97 12.49 19.37
CA VAL A 237 7.20 11.24 18.60
C VAL A 237 7.19 10.01 19.52
N VAL A 238 7.92 10.09 20.66
CA VAL A 238 8.00 8.95 21.59
C VAL A 238 6.64 8.67 22.22
N VAL A 239 5.95 9.71 22.69
CA VAL A 239 4.61 9.56 23.30
C VAL A 239 3.60 9.00 22.30
N ALA A 240 3.56 9.54 21.06
CA ALA A 240 2.68 9.04 20.01
C ALA A 240 2.96 7.57 19.66
N LEU A 241 4.23 7.17 19.61
CA LEU A 241 4.60 5.78 19.37
C LEU A 241 4.13 4.86 20.50
N LEU A 242 4.31 5.26 21.75
CA LEU A 242 3.84 4.48 22.91
C LEU A 242 2.32 4.33 22.91
N ILE A 243 1.58 5.41 22.61
CA ILE A 243 0.12 5.38 22.48
C ILE A 243 -0.29 4.41 21.35
N ALA A 244 0.37 4.49 20.19
CA ALA A 244 0.09 3.61 19.07
C ALA A 244 0.29 2.13 19.42
N ILE A 245 1.39 1.79 20.12
CA ILE A 245 1.67 0.42 20.57
C ILE A 245 0.60 -0.10 21.53
N LEU A 246 0.10 0.76 22.42
CA LEU A 246 -0.92 0.37 23.41
C LEU A 246 -2.31 0.18 22.76
N ILE A 247 -2.61 0.96 21.70
CA ILE A 247 -3.92 0.92 21.05
C ILE A 247 -3.97 -0.14 19.93
N ALA A 248 -2.86 -0.40 19.24
CA ALA A 248 -2.82 -1.30 18.10
C ALA A 248 -3.48 -2.68 18.35
N PRO A 249 -3.21 -3.38 19.48
CA PRO A 249 -3.85 -4.67 19.74
C PRO A 249 -5.38 -4.61 19.95
N GLN A 250 -5.93 -3.41 20.19
CA GLN A 250 -7.38 -3.21 20.40
C GLN A 250 -8.12 -2.90 19.10
N LEU A 251 -7.40 -2.69 18.01
CA LEU A 251 -7.95 -2.41 16.68
C LEU A 251 -8.04 -3.67 15.81
N GLU A 252 -7.51 -4.78 16.28
CA GLU A 252 -7.69 -6.10 15.66
C GLU A 252 -9.07 -6.64 16.07
N GLY A 253 -10.09 -6.34 15.28
CA GLY A 253 -11.46 -6.77 15.47
C GLY A 253 -12.21 -6.84 14.16
#